data_330ffdb489168c24678f6fcde27546ff
#
_entry.id   330ffdb489168c24678f6fcde27546ff
#
_cell.length_a   1.000
_cell.length_b   1.000
_cell.length_c   1.000
_cell.angle_alpha   90.00
_cell.angle_beta   90.00
_cell.angle_gamma   90.00
#
_symmetry.space_group_name_H-M   'P 1'
#
loop_
_entity.id
_entity.type
_entity.pdbx_description
1 polymer ?
#
loop_
_entity_poly.entity_id
_entity_poly.type
_entity_poly.pdbx_seq_one_letter_code
_entity_poly.pdbx_strand_id
1 'polypeptide(L)'
;SQKTVQFHPYYVNGNDKEVYDTTGLISGTSAQVLEAGKWTKFEGTYKIPSGAKKVVIRILEQGDWQDPKSCIMGKYYVANVSMKKITKPKPEIEKDIPDWKTSVTESLGTGSIAGTAIMSSEIKDDTLMELVEKHFNAVTFGNELKPDALFNYQIGQSVGYTKITFQGKELKVPVVNDKNENLDFSRADEMLEKILEWNNANPNNKIRVRGHVLVWHSQTPEWFFHEDYNVAKPYVDKETMNRRLEWFISSVFDHYFGEAANK
;
A
#
# COMPACT_ATOMS: atom_id res chain seq x y z
N SER A 1 27.43 -35.67 5.57
CA SER A 1 26.75 -34.52 6.24
C SER A 1 25.63 -34.05 5.35
N GLN A 2 24.46 -33.86 5.92
CA GLN A 2 23.33 -33.28 5.21
C GLN A 2 23.59 -31.78 4.99
N LYS A 3 23.29 -31.27 3.77
CA LYS A 3 23.46 -29.88 3.42
C LYS A 3 22.11 -29.28 3.17
N THR A 4 21.89 -28.11 3.71
CA THR A 4 20.67 -27.34 3.49
C THR A 4 20.95 -26.24 2.47
N VAL A 5 20.20 -26.24 1.39
CA VAL A 5 20.35 -25.31 0.28
C VAL A 5 19.04 -24.56 0.04
N GLN A 6 19.14 -23.30 -0.32
CA GLN A 6 18.00 -22.45 -0.60
C GLN A 6 18.19 -21.72 -1.92
N PHE A 7 17.11 -21.55 -2.69
CA PHE A 7 17.07 -20.61 -3.79
C PHE A 7 16.75 -19.21 -3.26
N HIS A 8 17.56 -18.25 -3.68
CA HIS A 8 17.39 -16.87 -3.29
C HIS A 8 17.43 -15.97 -4.53
N PRO A 9 16.28 -15.60 -5.10
CA PRO A 9 16.21 -14.67 -6.20
C PRO A 9 16.45 -13.23 -5.71
N TYR A 10 17.07 -12.45 -6.58
CA TYR A 10 17.15 -10.99 -6.44
C TYR A 10 17.12 -10.34 -7.83
N TYR A 11 16.94 -9.04 -7.90
CA TYR A 11 16.92 -8.34 -9.17
C TYR A 11 17.92 -7.18 -9.20
N VAL A 12 18.27 -6.77 -10.42
CA VAL A 12 19.07 -5.58 -10.68
C VAL A 12 18.13 -4.50 -11.21
N ASN A 13 18.12 -3.33 -10.57
CA ASN A 13 17.25 -2.23 -10.95
C ASN A 13 17.81 -1.40 -12.13
N GLY A 14 17.07 -0.37 -12.51
CA GLY A 14 17.43 0.56 -13.58
C GLY A 14 18.80 1.23 -13.44
N ASN A 15 19.33 1.33 -12.23
CA ASN A 15 20.61 1.95 -11.91
C ASN A 15 21.74 0.92 -11.72
N ASP A 16 21.57 -0.29 -12.22
CA ASP A 16 22.49 -1.42 -12.09
C ASP A 16 22.81 -1.83 -10.64
N LYS A 17 21.95 -1.43 -9.70
CA LYS A 17 22.05 -1.79 -8.28
C LYS A 17 21.32 -3.11 -8.01
N GLU A 18 22.01 -4.03 -7.34
CA GLU A 18 21.39 -5.25 -6.82
C GLU A 18 20.40 -4.93 -5.70
N VAL A 19 19.20 -5.48 -5.80
CA VAL A 19 18.14 -5.31 -4.81
C VAL A 19 17.72 -6.68 -4.31
N TYR A 20 18.02 -6.96 -3.06
CA TYR A 20 17.68 -8.21 -2.38
C TYR A 20 16.29 -8.11 -1.77
N ASP A 21 15.29 -8.05 -2.64
CA ASP A 21 13.90 -7.94 -2.22
C ASP A 21 13.24 -9.31 -2.20
N THR A 22 12.89 -9.76 -1.00
CA THR A 22 12.19 -11.03 -0.78
C THR A 22 10.67 -10.91 -0.95
N THR A 23 10.13 -9.71 -1.07
CA THR A 23 8.67 -9.49 -1.22
C THR A 23 8.14 -10.05 -2.54
N GLY A 24 8.99 -10.21 -3.56
CA GLY A 24 8.65 -10.85 -4.82
C GLY A 24 8.53 -12.38 -4.77
N LEU A 25 8.91 -13.00 -3.65
CA LEU A 25 8.86 -14.45 -3.48
C LEU A 25 7.41 -14.89 -3.21
N ILE A 26 6.83 -15.62 -4.16
CA ILE A 26 5.47 -16.15 -4.04
C ILE A 26 5.50 -17.56 -3.42
N SER A 27 6.45 -18.40 -3.81
CA SER A 27 6.57 -19.76 -3.29
C SER A 27 7.95 -20.39 -3.57
N GLY A 28 8.27 -21.46 -2.88
CA GLY A 28 9.33 -22.39 -3.26
C GLY A 28 10.75 -22.04 -2.83
N THR A 29 10.92 -21.09 -1.90
CA THR A 29 12.24 -20.66 -1.42
C THR A 29 12.64 -21.24 -0.09
N SER A 30 11.84 -22.17 0.44
CA SER A 30 12.20 -22.88 1.65
C SER A 30 13.51 -23.65 1.44
N ALA A 31 14.39 -23.57 2.42
CA ALA A 31 15.60 -24.34 2.43
C ALA A 31 15.29 -25.84 2.42
N GLN A 32 16.00 -26.58 1.60
CA GLN A 32 15.85 -28.03 1.49
C GLN A 32 17.15 -28.75 1.85
N VAL A 33 17.03 -29.87 2.50
CA VAL A 33 18.16 -30.73 2.85
C VAL A 33 18.52 -31.56 1.64
N LEU A 34 19.78 -31.49 1.22
CA LEU A 34 20.32 -32.34 0.15
C LEU A 34 20.88 -33.65 0.71
N GLU A 35 20.50 -34.76 0.11
CA GLU A 35 21.05 -36.09 0.41
C GLU A 35 22.11 -36.50 -0.62
N ALA A 36 23.20 -37.03 -0.15
CA ALA A 36 24.26 -37.50 -1.03
C ALA A 36 23.75 -38.59 -2.00
N GLY A 37 24.08 -38.42 -3.28
CA GLY A 37 23.69 -39.36 -4.33
C GLY A 37 22.24 -39.26 -4.81
N LYS A 38 21.47 -38.27 -4.31
CA LYS A 38 20.10 -38.04 -4.77
C LYS A 38 19.94 -36.69 -5.45
N TRP A 39 19.07 -36.64 -6.46
CA TRP A 39 18.64 -35.42 -7.08
C TRP A 39 17.45 -34.81 -6.29
N THR A 40 17.58 -33.57 -5.90
CA THR A 40 16.50 -32.80 -5.23
C THR A 40 15.96 -31.77 -6.19
N LYS A 41 14.64 -31.79 -6.45
CA LYS A 41 14.01 -30.79 -7.29
C LYS A 41 13.75 -29.51 -6.46
N PHE A 42 14.18 -28.38 -7.03
CA PHE A 42 13.82 -27.05 -6.53
C PHE A 42 12.85 -26.40 -7.53
N GLU A 43 11.76 -25.85 -7.03
CA GLU A 43 10.78 -25.16 -7.82
C GLU A 43 10.21 -23.99 -7.01
N GLY A 44 10.07 -22.84 -7.63
CA GLY A 44 9.55 -21.66 -6.98
C GLY A 44 9.01 -20.64 -7.96
N THR A 45 8.23 -19.70 -7.46
CA THR A 45 7.66 -18.61 -8.23
C THR A 45 8.14 -17.29 -7.66
N TYR A 46 8.61 -16.43 -8.53
CA TYR A 46 9.10 -15.09 -8.18
C TYR A 46 8.37 -14.03 -9.02
N LYS A 47 7.76 -13.04 -8.34
CA LYS A 47 7.18 -11.89 -9.01
C LYS A 47 8.28 -10.89 -9.31
N ILE A 48 8.56 -10.69 -10.58
CA ILE A 48 9.57 -9.72 -11.03
C ILE A 48 9.02 -8.32 -10.80
N PRO A 49 9.69 -7.47 -10.00
CA PRO A 49 9.27 -6.10 -9.77
C PRO A 49 9.30 -5.25 -11.06
N SER A 50 8.43 -4.25 -11.12
CA SER A 50 8.47 -3.25 -12.19
C SER A 50 9.80 -2.51 -12.18
N GLY A 51 10.41 -2.31 -13.37
CA GLY A 51 11.70 -1.65 -13.49
C GLY A 51 12.92 -2.54 -13.27
N ALA A 52 12.73 -3.84 -13.00
CA ALA A 52 13.83 -4.79 -12.96
C ALA A 52 14.43 -4.99 -14.36
N LYS A 53 15.72 -4.76 -14.52
CA LYS A 53 16.46 -5.04 -15.75
C LYS A 53 16.92 -6.49 -15.86
N LYS A 54 17.22 -7.10 -14.72
CA LYS A 54 17.79 -8.44 -14.65
C LYS A 54 17.31 -9.15 -13.38
N VAL A 55 17.01 -10.41 -13.49
CA VAL A 55 16.75 -11.31 -12.35
C VAL A 55 17.91 -12.29 -12.23
N VAL A 56 18.38 -12.49 -11.02
CA VAL A 56 19.43 -13.44 -10.69
C VAL A 56 18.89 -14.42 -9.66
N ILE A 57 19.13 -15.69 -9.88
CA ILE A 57 18.79 -16.75 -8.93
C ILE A 57 20.10 -17.25 -8.34
N ARG A 58 20.25 -17.10 -7.03
CA ARG A 58 21.37 -17.65 -6.29
C ARG A 58 20.97 -18.96 -5.63
N ILE A 59 21.93 -19.85 -5.56
CA ILE A 59 21.85 -21.04 -4.74
C ILE A 59 22.70 -20.76 -3.50
N LEU A 60 22.06 -20.69 -2.35
CA LEU A 60 22.71 -20.43 -1.07
C LEU A 60 22.74 -21.70 -0.24
N GLU A 61 23.92 -22.07 0.22
CA GLU A 61 24.06 -23.04 1.30
C GLU A 61 23.78 -22.34 2.62
N GLN A 62 22.90 -22.92 3.45
CA GLN A 62 22.63 -22.37 4.77
C GLN A 62 23.80 -22.66 5.71
N GLY A 63 24.31 -21.61 6.33
CA GLY A 63 25.27 -21.65 7.41
C GLY A 63 25.04 -20.43 8.31
N ASP A 64 25.72 -20.40 9.43
CA ASP A 64 25.72 -19.21 10.26
C ASP A 64 26.59 -18.14 9.60
N TRP A 65 25.99 -17.05 9.15
CA TRP A 65 26.72 -15.94 8.52
C TRP A 65 27.71 -15.26 9.49
N GLN A 66 27.53 -15.44 10.80
CA GLN A 66 28.45 -14.96 11.83
C GLN A 66 29.61 -15.93 12.09
N ASP A 67 29.46 -17.21 11.69
CA ASP A 67 30.53 -18.21 11.74
C ASP A 67 30.77 -18.79 10.33
N PRO A 68 31.67 -18.20 9.54
CA PRO A 68 32.02 -18.74 8.21
C PRO A 68 32.48 -20.17 8.21
N LYS A 69 32.97 -20.71 9.34
CA LYS A 69 33.38 -22.10 9.46
C LYS A 69 32.22 -23.08 9.57
N SER A 70 31.03 -22.58 9.89
CA SER A 70 29.78 -23.36 9.88
C SER A 70 29.34 -23.72 8.45
N CYS A 71 29.78 -22.97 7.46
CA CYS A 71 29.51 -23.22 6.06
C CYS A 71 30.42 -24.37 5.57
N ILE A 72 29.89 -25.59 5.57
CA ILE A 72 30.60 -26.75 5.05
C ILE A 72 30.57 -26.71 3.52
N MET A 73 31.64 -26.21 2.93
CA MET A 73 31.83 -26.20 1.47
C MET A 73 31.85 -27.62 0.93
N GLY A 74 30.89 -27.97 0.10
CA GLY A 74 30.82 -29.24 -0.59
C GLY A 74 30.59 -29.05 -2.08
N LYS A 75 30.87 -30.11 -2.82
CA LYS A 75 30.54 -30.14 -4.25
C LYS A 75 29.10 -30.60 -4.43
N TYR A 76 28.33 -29.88 -5.24
CA TYR A 76 27.01 -30.29 -5.71
C TYR A 76 26.89 -29.98 -7.21
N TYR A 77 25.99 -30.67 -7.86
CA TYR A 77 25.73 -30.51 -9.27
C TYR A 77 24.37 -29.89 -9.47
N VAL A 78 24.24 -29.01 -10.45
CA VAL A 78 22.99 -28.38 -10.84
C VAL A 78 22.69 -28.82 -12.26
N ALA A 79 21.48 -29.29 -12.52
CA ALA A 79 21.05 -29.70 -13.83
C ALA A 79 19.61 -29.27 -14.12
N ASN A 80 19.25 -29.21 -15.39
CA ASN A 80 17.88 -28.93 -15.85
C ASN A 80 17.30 -27.62 -15.34
N VAL A 81 18.11 -26.55 -15.31
CA VAL A 81 17.65 -25.22 -14.92
C VAL A 81 16.72 -24.66 -15.99
N SER A 82 15.52 -24.28 -15.62
CA SER A 82 14.57 -23.64 -16.53
C SER A 82 13.84 -22.50 -15.82
N MET A 83 13.53 -21.44 -16.55
CA MET A 83 12.68 -20.34 -16.11
C MET A 83 11.58 -20.14 -17.15
N LYS A 84 10.35 -20.06 -16.69
CA LYS A 84 9.20 -19.80 -17.55
C LYS A 84 8.43 -18.61 -17.02
N LYS A 85 8.01 -17.72 -17.91
CA LYS A 85 7.05 -16.68 -17.57
C LYS A 85 5.70 -17.36 -17.29
N ILE A 86 5.20 -17.15 -16.08
CA ILE A 86 3.85 -17.58 -15.71
C ILE A 86 2.96 -16.35 -15.84
N THR A 87 2.02 -16.39 -16.77
CA THR A 87 0.92 -15.44 -16.80
C THR A 87 -0.18 -16.06 -15.95
N LYS A 88 -0.45 -15.51 -14.75
CA LYS A 88 -1.66 -15.91 -14.02
C LYS A 88 -2.86 -15.61 -14.93
N PRO A 89 -3.76 -16.56 -15.13
CA PRO A 89 -5.04 -16.22 -15.74
C PRO A 89 -5.66 -15.10 -14.91
N LYS A 90 -6.22 -14.10 -15.59
CA LYS A 90 -6.99 -13.04 -14.93
C LYS A 90 -8.12 -13.76 -14.18
N PRO A 91 -8.32 -13.53 -12.88
CA PRO A 91 -9.48 -14.12 -12.21
C PRO A 91 -10.74 -13.61 -12.89
N GLU A 92 -11.66 -14.51 -13.16
CA GLU A 92 -12.98 -14.17 -13.68
C GLU A 92 -13.92 -13.99 -12.50
N ILE A 93 -14.75 -12.95 -12.55
CA ILE A 93 -15.78 -12.77 -11.53
C ILE A 93 -16.95 -13.70 -11.82
N GLU A 94 -17.59 -14.21 -10.78
CA GLU A 94 -18.82 -15.00 -10.90
C GLU A 94 -19.96 -14.09 -11.32
N LYS A 95 -20.43 -14.22 -12.57
CA LYS A 95 -21.45 -13.34 -13.14
C LYS A 95 -22.87 -13.82 -12.86
N ASP A 96 -23.05 -15.10 -12.60
CA ASP A 96 -24.36 -15.76 -12.48
C ASP A 96 -24.97 -15.68 -11.07
N ILE A 97 -24.24 -15.10 -10.12
CA ILE A 97 -24.75 -14.86 -8.77
C ILE A 97 -25.45 -13.50 -8.67
N PRO A 98 -26.49 -13.36 -7.83
CA PRO A 98 -27.16 -12.08 -7.58
C PRO A 98 -26.20 -11.01 -7.07
N ASP A 99 -26.46 -9.77 -7.42
CA ASP A 99 -25.67 -8.64 -6.94
C ASP A 99 -25.92 -8.41 -5.45
N TRP A 100 -24.85 -8.29 -4.67
CA TRP A 100 -24.96 -8.04 -3.24
C TRP A 100 -25.74 -6.76 -2.92
N LYS A 101 -25.46 -5.65 -3.64
CA LYS A 101 -26.17 -4.37 -3.48
C LYS A 101 -27.67 -4.48 -3.75
N THR A 102 -28.08 -5.29 -4.73
CA THR A 102 -29.49 -5.54 -5.05
C THR A 102 -30.15 -6.30 -3.90
N SER A 103 -29.55 -7.40 -3.43
CA SER A 103 -30.06 -8.19 -2.32
C SER A 103 -30.17 -7.36 -1.02
N VAL A 104 -29.22 -6.47 -0.75
CA VAL A 104 -29.26 -5.55 0.39
C VAL A 104 -30.41 -4.55 0.24
N THR A 105 -30.61 -4.00 -0.96
CA THR A 105 -31.69 -3.03 -1.22
C THR A 105 -33.06 -3.70 -1.11
N GLU A 106 -33.22 -4.91 -1.62
CA GLU A 106 -34.47 -5.69 -1.51
C GLU A 106 -34.82 -6.03 -0.06
N SER A 107 -33.79 -6.34 0.76
CA SER A 107 -33.98 -6.77 2.15
C SER A 107 -34.15 -5.61 3.12
N LEU A 108 -33.43 -4.50 2.91
CA LEU A 108 -33.36 -3.36 3.85
C LEU A 108 -34.04 -2.08 3.34
N GLY A 109 -34.51 -2.09 2.10
CA GLY A 109 -35.18 -0.94 1.48
C GLY A 109 -34.28 -0.08 0.61
N THR A 110 -34.92 0.79 -0.18
CA THR A 110 -34.26 1.72 -1.10
C THR A 110 -33.36 2.70 -0.34
N GLY A 111 -32.15 2.92 -0.86
CA GLY A 111 -31.15 3.79 -0.25
C GLY A 111 -30.16 3.08 0.67
N SER A 112 -30.33 1.77 0.91
CA SER A 112 -29.39 0.95 1.65
C SER A 112 -28.02 0.89 0.94
N ILE A 113 -26.97 0.79 1.74
CA ILE A 113 -25.58 0.81 1.25
C ILE A 113 -24.96 -0.57 1.45
N ALA A 114 -24.52 -1.16 0.34
CA ALA A 114 -23.60 -2.27 0.31
C ALA A 114 -22.22 -1.70 -0.04
N GLY A 115 -21.28 -1.70 0.90
CA GLY A 115 -19.97 -1.08 0.73
C GLY A 115 -18.82 -2.04 0.92
N THR A 116 -17.68 -1.71 0.31
CA THR A 116 -16.41 -2.40 0.52
C THR A 116 -15.28 -1.39 0.71
N ALA A 117 -14.12 -1.86 1.20
CA ALA A 117 -12.89 -1.07 1.20
C ALA A 117 -12.08 -1.38 -0.06
N ILE A 118 -11.45 -0.36 -0.63
CA ILE A 118 -10.53 -0.48 -1.77
C ILE A 118 -9.28 0.37 -1.52
N MET A 119 -8.16 -0.05 -2.11
CA MET A 119 -6.88 0.67 -2.05
C MET A 119 -6.48 1.17 -3.45
N SER A 120 -5.51 2.08 -3.49
CA SER A 120 -5.01 2.68 -4.74
C SER A 120 -4.48 1.67 -5.77
N SER A 121 -3.98 0.52 -5.31
CA SER A 121 -3.56 -0.56 -6.21
C SER A 121 -4.73 -1.35 -6.79
N GLU A 122 -5.83 -1.45 -6.04
CA GLU A 122 -7.01 -2.24 -6.40
C GLU A 122 -7.93 -1.49 -7.36
N ILE A 123 -8.07 -0.19 -7.20
CA ILE A 123 -8.86 0.64 -8.12
C ILE A 123 -8.29 0.66 -9.55
N LYS A 124 -7.01 0.28 -9.71
CA LYS A 124 -6.32 0.15 -11.01
C LYS A 124 -6.44 -1.25 -11.62
N ASP A 125 -7.03 -2.19 -10.91
CA ASP A 125 -7.28 -3.56 -11.39
C ASP A 125 -8.69 -3.67 -11.93
N ASP A 126 -8.84 -3.72 -13.25
CA ASP A 126 -10.15 -3.80 -13.93
C ASP A 126 -11.00 -4.96 -13.42
N THR A 127 -10.40 -6.11 -13.05
CA THR A 127 -11.14 -7.26 -12.57
C THR A 127 -11.71 -7.03 -11.18
N LEU A 128 -10.92 -6.41 -10.29
CA LEU A 128 -11.40 -6.04 -8.96
C LEU A 128 -12.47 -4.95 -9.05
N MET A 129 -12.30 -3.98 -9.95
CA MET A 129 -13.32 -2.96 -10.17
C MET A 129 -14.60 -3.56 -10.77
N GLU A 130 -14.54 -4.51 -11.70
CA GLU A 130 -15.73 -5.22 -12.20
C GLU A 130 -16.50 -5.92 -11.05
N LEU A 131 -15.78 -6.48 -10.06
CA LEU A 131 -16.39 -7.05 -8.86
C LEU A 131 -17.04 -5.98 -7.97
N VAL A 132 -16.35 -4.85 -7.75
CA VAL A 132 -16.88 -3.73 -6.98
C VAL A 132 -18.15 -3.19 -7.63
N GLU A 133 -18.11 -2.94 -8.90
CA GLU A 133 -19.23 -2.42 -9.69
C GLU A 133 -20.46 -3.34 -9.67
N LYS A 134 -20.22 -4.66 -9.71
CA LYS A 134 -21.27 -5.64 -9.62
C LYS A 134 -21.94 -5.66 -8.25
N HIS A 135 -21.17 -5.68 -7.18
CA HIS A 135 -21.68 -6.03 -5.85
C HIS A 135 -21.89 -4.85 -4.91
N PHE A 136 -21.28 -3.69 -5.16
CA PHE A 136 -21.26 -2.58 -4.21
C PHE A 136 -21.75 -1.27 -4.82
N ASN A 137 -22.40 -0.45 -4.00
CA ASN A 137 -22.81 0.91 -4.33
C ASN A 137 -22.09 1.96 -3.47
N ALA A 138 -21.09 1.54 -2.68
CA ALA A 138 -20.22 2.42 -1.92
C ALA A 138 -18.83 1.81 -1.74
N VAL A 139 -17.82 2.67 -1.66
CA VAL A 139 -16.46 2.30 -1.32
C VAL A 139 -15.91 3.17 -0.19
N THR A 140 -15.01 2.59 0.59
CA THR A 140 -14.19 3.30 1.58
C THR A 140 -12.73 3.14 1.16
N PHE A 141 -11.97 4.22 1.06
CA PHE A 141 -10.54 4.11 0.78
C PHE A 141 -9.82 3.49 1.98
N GLY A 142 -9.06 2.43 1.71
CA GLY A 142 -8.46 1.61 2.76
C GLY A 142 -7.43 2.34 3.59
N ASN A 143 -6.62 3.21 2.95
CA ASN A 143 -5.56 3.96 3.61
C ASN A 143 -5.46 5.42 3.18
N GLU A 144 -5.86 5.78 1.99
CA GLU A 144 -5.47 7.00 1.30
C GLU A 144 -6.05 8.29 1.90
N LEU A 145 -7.08 8.18 2.76
CA LEU A 145 -7.64 9.29 3.54
C LEU A 145 -7.31 9.23 5.04
N LYS A 146 -6.41 8.34 5.43
CA LYS A 146 -5.91 8.29 6.82
C LYS A 146 -4.85 9.37 7.07
N PRO A 147 -4.65 9.80 8.32
CA PRO A 147 -3.70 10.85 8.62
C PRO A 147 -2.29 10.60 8.11
N ASP A 148 -1.76 9.38 8.25
CA ASP A 148 -0.43 9.04 7.76
C ASP A 148 -0.29 9.18 6.24
N ALA A 149 -1.32 8.82 5.48
CA ALA A 149 -1.34 8.99 4.04
C ALA A 149 -1.40 10.47 3.64
N LEU A 150 -2.28 11.25 4.28
CA LEU A 150 -2.39 12.68 4.06
C LEU A 150 -1.14 13.45 4.51
N PHE A 151 -0.39 12.92 5.46
CA PHE A 151 0.94 13.40 5.82
C PHE A 151 2.06 12.76 4.97
N ASN A 152 1.71 12.25 3.78
CA ASN A 152 2.64 11.68 2.81
C ASN A 152 3.52 10.56 3.38
N TYR A 153 2.99 9.77 4.31
CA TYR A 153 3.72 8.70 5.02
C TYR A 153 5.02 9.17 5.66
N GLN A 154 5.10 10.44 6.06
CA GLN A 154 6.22 10.97 6.83
C GLN A 154 6.12 10.50 8.28
N ILE A 155 6.36 9.22 8.51
CA ILE A 155 6.26 8.59 9.83
C ILE A 155 7.57 8.65 10.64
N GLY A 156 8.59 9.33 10.11
CA GLY A 156 9.91 9.46 10.71
C GLY A 156 9.95 10.35 11.96
N GLN A 157 11.16 10.75 12.34
CA GLN A 157 11.40 11.42 13.64
C GLN A 157 10.95 12.87 13.72
N SER A 158 10.85 13.56 12.62
CA SER A 158 10.38 14.95 12.54
C SER A 158 10.10 15.37 11.11
N VAL A 159 9.27 16.39 10.95
CA VAL A 159 9.06 17.11 9.69
C VAL A 159 9.25 18.61 9.89
N GLY A 160 9.52 19.33 8.80
CA GLY A 160 9.52 20.79 8.81
C GLY A 160 8.12 21.35 9.07
N TYR A 161 8.05 22.64 9.33
CA TYR A 161 6.78 23.34 9.44
C TYR A 161 6.82 24.71 8.77
N THR A 162 5.65 25.20 8.41
CA THR A 162 5.43 26.60 8.04
C THR A 162 4.43 27.24 9.02
N LYS A 163 4.37 28.55 9.01
CA LYS A 163 3.43 29.31 9.83
C LYS A 163 2.31 29.84 8.94
N ILE A 164 1.09 29.64 9.37
CA ILE A 164 -0.11 30.15 8.71
C ILE A 164 -0.95 30.97 9.69
N THR A 165 -1.86 31.78 9.18
CA THR A 165 -2.94 32.38 9.99
C THR A 165 -4.14 31.46 9.89
N PHE A 166 -4.52 30.84 11.00
CA PHE A 166 -5.72 30.01 11.09
C PHE A 166 -6.64 30.58 12.16
N GLN A 167 -7.87 30.90 11.77
CA GLN A 167 -8.88 31.54 12.65
C GLN A 167 -8.33 32.81 13.36
N GLY A 168 -7.63 33.66 12.59
CA GLY A 168 -7.07 34.92 13.10
C GLY A 168 -5.85 34.83 14.01
N LYS A 169 -5.30 33.63 14.24
CA LYS A 169 -4.09 33.41 15.06
C LYS A 169 -3.04 32.63 14.28
N GLU A 170 -1.75 32.88 14.57
CA GLU A 170 -0.66 32.10 14.02
C GLU A 170 -0.76 30.63 14.45
N LEU A 171 -0.59 29.72 13.50
CA LEU A 171 -0.49 28.28 13.73
C LEU A 171 0.70 27.72 12.92
N LYS A 172 1.52 26.90 13.55
CA LYS A 172 2.51 26.07 12.86
C LYS A 172 1.80 24.87 12.26
N VAL A 173 2.04 24.58 10.98
CA VAL A 173 1.49 23.43 10.26
C VAL A 173 2.64 22.64 9.60
N PRO A 174 2.56 21.30 9.51
CA PRO A 174 3.67 20.50 9.01
C PRO A 174 3.90 20.73 7.52
N VAL A 175 5.13 20.49 7.05
CA VAL A 175 5.48 20.43 5.63
C VAL A 175 5.81 18.98 5.32
N VAL A 176 5.06 18.36 4.40
CA VAL A 176 5.08 16.90 4.20
C VAL A 176 5.75 16.45 2.90
N ASN A 177 6.12 17.38 2.03
CA ASN A 177 6.81 17.07 0.78
C ASN A 177 7.67 18.23 0.27
N ASP A 178 8.43 17.98 -0.80
CA ASP A 178 9.34 18.96 -1.40
C ASP A 178 8.63 20.15 -2.08
N LYS A 179 7.32 20.06 -2.25
CA LYS A 179 6.50 21.18 -2.77
C LYS A 179 6.04 22.14 -1.69
N ASN A 180 6.48 21.93 -0.45
CA ASN A 180 6.03 22.67 0.74
C ASN A 180 4.53 22.54 1.02
N GLU A 181 3.91 21.44 0.62
CA GLU A 181 2.52 21.15 0.95
C GLU A 181 2.40 20.70 2.41
N ASN A 182 1.27 21.03 3.02
CA ASN A 182 0.97 20.68 4.41
C ASN A 182 0.22 19.35 4.52
N LEU A 183 -0.49 18.96 3.46
CA LEU A 183 -1.17 17.68 3.28
C LEU A 183 -0.99 17.24 1.83
N ASP A 184 -0.89 15.93 1.62
CA ASP A 184 -0.79 15.31 0.29
C ASP A 184 -2.07 14.53 -0.03
N PHE A 185 -2.92 15.12 -0.87
CA PHE A 185 -4.18 14.51 -1.31
C PHE A 185 -4.01 13.66 -2.58
N SER A 186 -2.85 13.67 -3.22
CA SER A 186 -2.66 13.13 -4.56
C SER A 186 -3.14 11.69 -4.74
N ARG A 187 -2.95 10.83 -3.72
CA ARG A 187 -3.37 9.42 -3.78
C ARG A 187 -4.88 9.26 -3.67
N ALA A 188 -5.50 10.03 -2.81
CA ALA A 188 -6.95 9.99 -2.63
C ALA A 188 -7.66 10.63 -3.82
N ASP A 189 -7.11 11.71 -4.36
CA ASP A 189 -7.64 12.40 -5.55
C ASP A 189 -7.61 11.48 -6.77
N GLU A 190 -6.49 10.78 -7.02
CA GLU A 190 -6.40 9.80 -8.11
C GLU A 190 -7.49 8.72 -8.02
N MET A 191 -7.81 8.27 -6.81
CA MET A 191 -8.89 7.30 -6.59
C MET A 191 -10.26 7.91 -6.80
N LEU A 192 -10.47 9.14 -6.32
CA LEU A 192 -11.73 9.87 -6.52
C LEU A 192 -12.00 10.14 -7.99
N GLU A 193 -10.99 10.54 -8.75
CA GLU A 193 -11.11 10.75 -10.20
C GLU A 193 -11.61 9.48 -10.91
N LYS A 194 -11.08 8.32 -10.54
CA LYS A 194 -11.53 7.03 -11.10
C LYS A 194 -13.00 6.72 -10.77
N ILE A 195 -13.43 6.98 -9.53
CA ILE A 195 -14.84 6.81 -9.15
C ILE A 195 -15.74 7.83 -9.87
N LEU A 196 -15.28 9.06 -10.07
CA LEU A 196 -16.01 10.08 -10.81
C LEU A 196 -16.15 9.71 -12.29
N GLU A 197 -15.07 9.24 -12.93
CA GLU A 197 -15.10 8.72 -14.30
C GLU A 197 -16.17 7.61 -14.43
N TRP A 198 -16.14 6.65 -13.52
CA TRP A 198 -17.14 5.59 -13.45
C TRP A 198 -18.57 6.14 -13.30
N ASN A 199 -18.79 7.01 -12.32
CA ASN A 199 -20.09 7.57 -12.00
C ASN A 199 -20.67 8.38 -13.16
N ASN A 200 -19.83 9.07 -13.91
CA ASN A 200 -20.24 9.82 -15.11
C ASN A 200 -20.65 8.88 -16.25
N ALA A 201 -19.95 7.78 -16.42
CA ALA A 201 -20.30 6.73 -17.39
C ALA A 201 -21.53 5.92 -16.97
N ASN A 202 -21.83 5.82 -15.67
CA ASN A 202 -22.88 4.99 -15.09
C ASN A 202 -23.82 5.76 -14.17
N PRO A 203 -24.58 6.76 -14.67
CA PRO A 203 -25.36 7.68 -13.84
C PRO A 203 -26.45 6.99 -12.99
N ASN A 204 -26.92 5.81 -13.42
CA ASN A 204 -27.92 5.02 -12.70
C ASN A 204 -27.33 3.97 -11.74
N ASN A 205 -26.01 3.81 -11.73
CA ASN A 205 -25.29 2.84 -10.90
C ASN A 205 -24.05 3.48 -10.25
N LYS A 206 -24.28 4.59 -9.58
CA LYS A 206 -23.18 5.36 -8.95
C LYS A 206 -22.64 4.66 -7.72
N ILE A 207 -21.32 4.76 -7.57
CA ILE A 207 -20.58 4.35 -6.37
C ILE A 207 -20.36 5.58 -5.49
N ARG A 208 -20.80 5.50 -4.23
CA ARG A 208 -20.56 6.53 -3.22
C ARG A 208 -19.19 6.32 -2.59
N VAL A 209 -18.51 7.40 -2.20
CA VAL A 209 -17.25 7.32 -1.46
C VAL A 209 -17.49 7.73 -0.01
N ARG A 210 -17.04 6.88 0.92
CA ARG A 210 -17.00 7.18 2.34
C ARG A 210 -15.57 7.54 2.73
N GLY A 211 -15.36 8.76 3.19
CA GLY A 211 -14.09 9.19 3.78
C GLY A 211 -13.79 8.43 5.07
N HIS A 212 -12.57 7.91 5.22
CA HIS A 212 -12.09 7.15 6.37
C HIS A 212 -10.57 7.31 6.49
N VAL A 213 -10.06 7.85 7.54
CA VAL A 213 -10.66 8.40 8.76
C VAL A 213 -9.91 9.68 9.15
N LEU A 214 -10.60 10.74 9.52
CA LEU A 214 -9.96 12.00 9.91
C LEU A 214 -9.17 11.89 11.21
N VAL A 215 -9.69 11.18 12.19
CA VAL A 215 -9.07 11.00 13.51
C VAL A 215 -9.13 9.54 13.92
N TRP A 216 -7.98 8.99 14.27
CA TRP A 216 -7.88 7.61 14.70
C TRP A 216 -6.71 7.44 15.69
N HIS A 217 -6.84 6.45 16.59
CA HIS A 217 -5.80 6.12 17.58
C HIS A 217 -4.55 5.47 16.97
N SER A 218 -4.61 5.09 15.69
CA SER A 218 -3.52 4.48 14.91
C SER A 218 -3.29 5.29 13.63
N GLN A 219 -2.17 5.07 12.97
CA GLN A 219 -1.82 5.69 11.68
C GLN A 219 -1.89 7.23 11.70
N THR A 220 -1.61 7.84 12.84
CA THR A 220 -1.27 9.26 12.95
C THR A 220 0.21 9.34 13.32
N PRO A 221 1.06 10.04 12.55
CA PRO A 221 2.48 10.11 12.86
C PRO A 221 2.74 10.71 14.24
N GLU A 222 3.64 10.10 15.01
CA GLU A 222 3.93 10.53 16.40
C GLU A 222 4.36 11.99 16.48
N TRP A 223 5.14 12.48 15.53
CA TRP A 223 5.59 13.88 15.51
C TRP A 223 4.41 14.89 15.48
N PHE A 224 3.20 14.50 15.03
CA PHE A 224 2.05 15.39 14.99
C PHE A 224 1.63 15.88 16.38
N PHE A 225 1.94 15.11 17.41
CA PHE A 225 1.62 15.41 18.79
C PHE A 225 2.69 16.22 19.50
N HIS A 226 3.87 16.40 18.92
CA HIS A 226 5.03 17.05 19.55
C HIS A 226 5.20 18.50 19.09
N GLU A 227 5.86 19.31 19.93
CA GLU A 227 6.25 20.68 19.59
C GLU A 227 7.11 20.70 18.33
N ASP A 228 6.84 21.68 17.46
CA ASP A 228 7.54 21.85 16.17
C ASP A 228 7.58 20.57 15.30
N TYR A 229 6.63 19.67 15.50
CA TYR A 229 6.54 18.39 14.78
C TYR A 229 7.79 17.51 14.90
N ASN A 230 8.43 17.55 16.08
CA ASN A 230 9.67 16.86 16.37
C ASN A 230 9.51 15.94 17.59
N VAL A 231 9.63 14.62 17.40
CA VAL A 231 9.47 13.62 18.45
C VAL A 231 10.51 13.74 19.61
N ALA A 232 11.59 14.48 19.40
CA ALA A 232 12.56 14.77 20.47
C ALA A 232 12.11 15.91 21.40
N LYS A 233 11.02 16.61 21.06
CA LYS A 233 10.44 17.69 21.86
C LYS A 233 9.26 17.20 22.70
N PRO A 234 8.83 17.96 23.73
CA PRO A 234 7.62 17.64 24.49
C PRO A 234 6.36 17.54 23.61
N TYR A 235 5.33 16.92 24.14
CA TYR A 235 3.99 17.01 23.56
C TYR A 235 3.46 18.45 23.65
N VAL A 236 2.69 18.85 22.65
CA VAL A 236 2.04 20.16 22.68
C VAL A 236 0.94 20.19 23.76
N ASP A 237 0.62 21.39 24.21
CA ASP A 237 -0.51 21.60 25.09
C ASP A 237 -1.85 21.32 24.41
N LYS A 238 -2.90 21.20 25.23
CA LYS A 238 -4.26 20.89 24.76
C LYS A 238 -4.82 21.91 23.75
N GLU A 239 -4.53 23.21 23.98
CA GLU A 239 -5.03 24.27 23.08
C GLU A 239 -4.38 24.15 21.71
N THR A 240 -3.09 24.00 21.68
CA THR A 240 -2.32 23.78 20.44
C THR A 240 -2.77 22.53 19.71
N MET A 241 -3.00 21.43 20.43
CA MET A 241 -3.48 20.18 19.83
C MET A 241 -4.88 20.33 19.22
N ASN A 242 -5.80 20.96 19.94
CA ASN A 242 -7.13 21.22 19.41
C ASN A 242 -7.07 22.04 18.11
N ARG A 243 -6.26 23.10 18.08
CA ARG A 243 -6.10 23.93 16.89
C ARG A 243 -5.47 23.19 15.70
N ARG A 244 -4.49 22.30 15.97
CA ARG A 244 -3.94 21.42 14.92
C ARG A 244 -5.01 20.49 14.35
N LEU A 245 -5.82 19.91 15.22
CA LEU A 245 -6.90 19.02 14.81
C LEU A 245 -8.00 19.74 14.03
N GLU A 246 -8.42 20.92 14.48
CA GLU A 246 -9.38 21.76 13.75
C GLU A 246 -8.84 22.16 12.37
N TRP A 247 -7.56 22.57 12.29
CA TRP A 247 -6.91 22.86 11.03
C TRP A 247 -6.89 21.65 10.11
N PHE A 248 -6.48 20.48 10.60
CA PHE A 248 -6.41 19.26 9.81
C PHE A 248 -7.76 18.87 9.24
N ILE A 249 -8.80 18.84 10.08
CA ILE A 249 -10.17 18.54 9.66
C ILE A 249 -10.66 19.55 8.63
N SER A 250 -10.53 20.85 8.94
CA SER A 250 -10.95 21.93 8.03
C SER A 250 -10.25 21.84 6.68
N SER A 251 -8.94 21.57 6.67
CA SER A 251 -8.18 21.44 5.42
C SER A 251 -8.67 20.30 4.54
N VAL A 252 -9.05 19.16 5.13
CA VAL A 252 -9.63 18.05 4.38
C VAL A 252 -11.02 18.43 3.82
N PHE A 253 -11.85 19.09 4.61
CA PHE A 253 -13.15 19.54 4.13
C PHE A 253 -13.04 20.63 3.07
N ASP A 254 -12.12 21.57 3.23
CA ASP A 254 -11.91 22.64 2.24
C ASP A 254 -11.40 22.05 0.92
N HIS A 255 -10.56 21.02 0.95
CA HIS A 255 -10.07 20.36 -0.26
C HIS A 255 -11.21 19.71 -1.05
N TYR A 256 -12.11 18.97 -0.38
CA TYR A 256 -13.16 18.21 -1.07
C TYR A 256 -14.49 18.93 -1.23
N PHE A 257 -14.77 19.92 -0.43
CA PHE A 257 -16.08 20.59 -0.38
C PHE A 257 -15.99 22.11 -0.38
N GLY A 258 -14.79 22.68 -0.34
CA GLY A 258 -14.56 24.12 -0.41
C GLY A 258 -14.81 24.72 -1.80
N GLU A 259 -14.69 26.03 -1.92
CA GLU A 259 -14.89 26.74 -3.20
C GLU A 259 -13.93 26.27 -4.30
N ALA A 260 -12.74 25.80 -3.94
CA ALA A 260 -11.76 25.28 -4.90
C ALA A 260 -12.16 23.92 -5.48
N ALA A 261 -12.93 23.12 -4.76
CA ALA A 261 -13.38 21.81 -5.22
C ALA A 261 -14.45 21.87 -6.33
N ASN A 262 -15.05 23.04 -6.56
CA ASN A 262 -16.08 23.27 -7.56
C ASN A 262 -15.52 23.85 -8.89
N LYS A 263 -14.21 23.92 -9.03
CA LYS A 263 -13.50 24.36 -10.25
C LYS A 263 -12.90 23.19 -11.00
#